data_299908c07b4fab20363acde82a0b15f2
#
_entry.id   299908c07b4fab20363acde82a0b15f2
#
_cell.length_a   1.000
_cell.length_b   1.000
_cell.length_c   1.000
_cell.angle_alpha   90.00
_cell.angle_beta   90.00
_cell.angle_gamma   90.00
#
_symmetry.space_group_name_H-M   'P 1'
#
loop_
_entity.id
_entity.type
_entity.pdbx_description
1 polymer ?
#
loop_
_entity_poly.entity_id
_entity_poly.type
_entity_poly.pdbx_seq_one_letter_code
_entity_poly.pdbx_strand_id
1 'polypeptide(L)'
;PSFTVNDEKQFYHCFSTNKHGDIFTFLVEVGGLSFPEAVEKLADEAGVQLRTFSPAEEEKINKSKKIFEALEISKSFFSSQIFDDNNSLALKYIRERGLDDKIINSYEIGYAPQGNKLEKFLLSKGVSHEIMTLAGMTIKDENKKDNFYDRFRNRIIFPIRDIRNRVVG
;
A
#
# COMPACT_ATOMS: atom_id res chain seq x y z
N PRO A 1 41.84 -6.80 -12.88
CA PRO A 1 40.49 -6.84 -13.42
C PRO A 1 39.58 -6.00 -12.55
N SER A 2 38.74 -5.16 -13.18
CA SER A 2 37.82 -4.30 -12.46
C SER A 2 36.55 -5.02 -11.98
N PHE A 3 36.41 -6.30 -12.33
CA PHE A 3 35.27 -7.13 -12.01
C PHE A 3 35.73 -8.41 -11.28
N THR A 4 35.10 -8.72 -10.15
CA THR A 4 35.39 -9.92 -9.36
C THR A 4 34.10 -10.63 -8.99
N VAL A 5 34.16 -11.95 -8.94
CA VAL A 5 33.07 -12.82 -8.44
C VAL A 5 33.63 -13.63 -7.28
N ASN A 6 32.88 -13.77 -6.23
CA ASN A 6 33.16 -14.61 -5.10
C ASN A 6 32.09 -15.70 -4.97
N ASP A 7 32.40 -16.91 -5.36
CA ASP A 7 31.45 -18.04 -5.38
C ASP A 7 31.05 -18.47 -3.96
N GLU A 8 31.93 -18.38 -2.98
CA GLU A 8 31.60 -18.75 -1.59
C GLU A 8 30.56 -17.79 -0.99
N LYS A 9 30.65 -16.49 -1.34
CA LYS A 9 29.72 -15.44 -0.88
C LYS A 9 28.56 -15.23 -1.86
N GLN A 10 28.57 -15.88 -3.02
CA GLN A 10 27.59 -15.70 -4.10
C GLN A 10 27.38 -14.22 -4.45
N PHE A 11 28.48 -13.50 -4.63
CA PHE A 11 28.51 -12.07 -4.72
C PHE A 11 29.46 -11.59 -5.81
N TYR A 12 29.07 -10.58 -6.59
CA TYR A 12 29.95 -9.89 -7.54
C TYR A 12 30.23 -8.46 -7.10
N HIS A 13 31.37 -7.92 -7.51
CA HIS A 13 31.72 -6.52 -7.35
C HIS A 13 32.48 -6.00 -8.57
N CYS A 14 31.99 -4.87 -9.11
CA CYS A 14 32.66 -4.15 -10.21
C CYS A 14 33.26 -2.85 -9.67
N PHE A 15 34.57 -2.81 -9.53
CA PHE A 15 35.30 -1.65 -8.99
C PHE A 15 35.24 -0.40 -9.90
N SER A 16 35.01 -0.56 -11.21
CA SER A 16 34.92 0.54 -12.16
C SER A 16 33.58 1.25 -12.12
N THR A 17 32.49 0.54 -11.83
CA THR A 17 31.13 1.08 -11.81
C THR A 17 30.54 1.15 -10.40
N ASN A 18 31.23 0.60 -9.41
CA ASN A 18 30.79 0.39 -8.03
C ASN A 18 29.50 -0.44 -7.89
N LYS A 19 29.12 -1.17 -8.94
CA LYS A 19 27.99 -2.09 -8.92
C LYS A 19 28.39 -3.37 -8.22
N HIS A 20 27.50 -3.86 -7.37
CA HIS A 20 27.72 -5.08 -6.59
C HIS A 20 26.39 -5.73 -6.21
N GLY A 21 26.40 -7.02 -5.94
CA GLY A 21 25.20 -7.76 -5.53
C GLY A 21 25.29 -9.26 -5.80
N ASP A 22 24.18 -9.92 -5.67
CA ASP A 22 23.99 -11.33 -5.98
C ASP A 22 23.69 -11.56 -7.47
N ILE A 23 23.43 -12.80 -7.85
CA ILE A 23 23.14 -13.19 -9.24
C ILE A 23 21.85 -12.52 -9.76
N PHE A 24 20.84 -12.32 -8.90
CA PHE A 24 19.61 -11.64 -9.32
C PHE A 24 19.89 -10.17 -9.62
N THR A 25 20.60 -9.49 -8.74
CA THR A 25 21.04 -8.10 -8.94
C THR A 25 21.85 -7.95 -10.22
N PHE A 26 22.75 -8.92 -10.50
CA PHE A 26 23.54 -8.91 -11.74
C PHE A 26 22.64 -8.98 -12.99
N LEU A 27 21.69 -9.90 -13.03
CA LEU A 27 20.78 -10.07 -14.17
C LEU A 27 19.87 -8.85 -14.37
N VAL A 28 19.44 -8.19 -13.30
CA VAL A 28 18.63 -7.00 -13.38
C VAL A 28 19.46 -5.78 -13.81
N GLU A 29 20.59 -5.50 -13.14
CA GLU A 29 21.35 -4.26 -13.36
C GLU A 29 22.30 -4.31 -14.56
N VAL A 30 22.81 -5.49 -14.89
CA VAL A 30 23.78 -5.68 -15.99
C VAL A 30 23.12 -6.40 -17.15
N GLY A 31 22.28 -7.41 -16.88
CA GLY A 31 21.56 -8.16 -17.90
C GLY A 31 20.34 -7.43 -18.45
N GLY A 32 19.87 -6.36 -17.80
CA GLY A 32 18.71 -5.57 -18.24
C GLY A 32 17.36 -6.30 -18.11
N LEU A 33 17.30 -7.39 -17.36
CA LEU A 33 16.07 -8.15 -17.12
C LEU A 33 15.27 -7.50 -15.99
N SER A 34 13.94 -7.63 -16.04
CA SER A 34 13.13 -7.39 -14.85
C SER A 34 13.38 -8.49 -13.81
N PHE A 35 13.11 -8.24 -12.54
CA PHE A 35 13.30 -9.24 -11.49
C PHE A 35 12.51 -10.54 -11.74
N PRO A 36 11.23 -10.54 -12.19
CA PRO A 36 10.55 -11.77 -12.58
C PRO A 36 11.25 -12.55 -13.69
N GLU A 37 11.72 -11.88 -14.74
CA GLU A 37 12.44 -12.53 -15.85
C GLU A 37 13.79 -13.13 -15.37
N ALA A 38 14.47 -12.45 -14.45
CA ALA A 38 15.69 -13.00 -13.85
C ALA A 38 15.40 -14.24 -13.01
N VAL A 39 14.29 -14.26 -12.26
CA VAL A 39 13.85 -15.43 -11.48
C VAL A 39 13.48 -16.59 -12.41
N GLU A 40 12.71 -16.35 -13.48
CA GLU A 40 12.34 -17.37 -14.47
C GLU A 40 13.59 -17.99 -15.12
N LYS A 41 14.51 -17.16 -15.58
CA LYS A 41 15.75 -17.60 -16.20
C LYS A 41 16.58 -18.48 -15.27
N LEU A 42 16.80 -18.04 -14.04
CA LEU A 42 17.60 -18.81 -13.07
C LEU A 42 16.89 -20.09 -12.63
N ALA A 43 15.58 -20.08 -12.54
CA ALA A 43 14.80 -21.28 -12.25
C ALA A 43 14.92 -22.32 -13.36
N ASP A 44 14.84 -21.90 -14.61
CA ASP A 44 15.05 -22.78 -15.78
C ASP A 44 16.46 -23.37 -15.79
N GLU A 45 17.49 -22.55 -15.55
CA GLU A 45 18.88 -23.01 -15.48
C GLU A 45 19.13 -23.98 -14.31
N ALA A 46 18.44 -23.76 -13.18
CA ALA A 46 18.54 -24.62 -12.00
C ALA A 46 17.61 -25.84 -12.03
N GLY A 47 16.77 -25.98 -13.06
CA GLY A 47 15.76 -27.05 -13.14
C GLY A 47 14.67 -26.94 -12.05
N VAL A 48 14.46 -25.76 -11.49
CA VAL A 48 13.46 -25.49 -10.45
C VAL A 48 12.17 -25.06 -11.09
N GLN A 49 11.09 -25.81 -10.84
CA GLN A 49 9.75 -25.39 -11.27
C GLN A 49 9.25 -24.22 -10.41
N LEU A 50 9.04 -23.08 -11.04
CA LEU A 50 8.40 -21.96 -10.38
C LEU A 50 6.94 -22.29 -10.12
N ARG A 51 6.44 -21.85 -8.95
CA ARG A 51 5.03 -21.98 -8.62
C ARG A 51 4.21 -21.07 -9.54
N THR A 52 3.43 -21.67 -10.44
CA THR A 52 2.39 -20.96 -11.19
C THR A 52 1.17 -20.81 -10.29
N PHE A 53 0.65 -19.59 -10.19
CA PHE A 53 -0.61 -19.37 -9.48
C PHE A 53 -1.78 -19.84 -10.35
N SER A 54 -2.73 -20.51 -9.73
CA SER A 54 -4.01 -20.77 -10.40
C SER A 54 -4.77 -19.45 -10.64
N PRO A 55 -5.67 -19.38 -11.62
CA PRO A 55 -6.48 -18.19 -11.85
C PRO A 55 -7.20 -17.69 -10.59
N ALA A 56 -7.65 -18.61 -9.72
CA ALA A 56 -8.30 -18.26 -8.47
C ALA A 56 -7.33 -17.67 -7.43
N GLU A 57 -6.06 -18.09 -7.41
CA GLU A 57 -5.03 -17.51 -6.55
C GLU A 57 -4.62 -16.13 -7.05
N GLU A 58 -4.49 -15.95 -8.36
CA GLU A 58 -4.22 -14.64 -8.98
C GLU A 58 -5.33 -13.64 -8.68
N GLU A 59 -6.59 -14.06 -8.77
CA GLU A 59 -7.74 -13.22 -8.44
C GLU A 59 -7.69 -12.78 -6.96
N LYS A 60 -7.39 -13.69 -6.03
CA LYS A 60 -7.23 -13.37 -4.60
C LYS A 60 -6.09 -12.37 -4.36
N ILE A 61 -4.95 -12.57 -5.01
CA ILE A 61 -3.79 -11.65 -4.91
C ILE A 61 -4.18 -10.26 -5.43
N ASN A 62 -4.81 -10.19 -6.61
CA ASN A 62 -5.25 -8.93 -7.21
C ASN A 62 -6.31 -8.23 -6.33
N LYS A 63 -7.24 -8.98 -5.76
CA LYS A 63 -8.25 -8.45 -4.84
C LYS A 63 -7.63 -7.89 -3.57
N SER A 64 -6.67 -8.60 -2.97
CA SER A 64 -5.92 -8.13 -1.82
C SER A 64 -5.14 -6.85 -2.12
N LYS A 65 -4.50 -6.77 -3.29
CA LYS A 65 -3.80 -5.56 -3.73
C LYS A 65 -4.73 -4.35 -3.82
N LYS A 66 -5.90 -4.51 -4.45
CA LYS A 66 -6.93 -3.46 -4.55
C LYS A 66 -7.44 -3.00 -3.17
N ILE A 67 -7.55 -3.92 -2.19
CA ILE A 67 -7.94 -3.57 -0.81
C ILE A 67 -6.88 -2.68 -0.16
N PHE A 68 -5.59 -3.03 -0.26
CA PHE A 68 -4.52 -2.19 0.29
C PHE A 68 -4.44 -0.82 -0.40
N GLU A 69 -4.63 -0.76 -1.71
CA GLU A 69 -4.72 0.50 -2.45
C GLU A 69 -5.88 1.38 -1.94
N ALA A 70 -7.06 0.79 -1.72
CA ALA A 70 -8.21 1.50 -1.19
C ALA A 70 -7.98 2.02 0.24
N LEU A 71 -7.30 1.25 1.10
CA LEU A 71 -6.92 1.67 2.45
C LEU A 71 -5.93 2.86 2.40
N GLU A 72 -4.92 2.80 1.54
CA GLU A 72 -3.93 3.88 1.40
C GLU A 72 -4.57 5.17 0.85
N ILE A 73 -5.48 5.06 -0.11
CA ILE A 73 -6.27 6.18 -0.62
C ILE A 73 -7.17 6.77 0.49
N SER A 74 -7.81 5.91 1.28
CA SER A 74 -8.67 6.33 2.41
C SER A 74 -7.88 7.06 3.49
N LYS A 75 -6.69 6.54 3.85
CA LYS A 75 -5.78 7.17 4.79
C LYS A 75 -5.38 8.57 4.29
N SER A 76 -4.99 8.69 3.03
CA SER A 76 -4.62 9.99 2.43
C SER A 76 -5.78 10.98 2.44
N PHE A 77 -6.99 10.51 2.17
CA PHE A 77 -8.20 11.32 2.30
C PHE A 77 -8.38 11.82 3.74
N PHE A 78 -8.37 10.92 4.73
CA PHE A 78 -8.57 11.31 6.14
C PHE A 78 -7.48 12.27 6.63
N SER A 79 -6.21 12.06 6.26
CA SER A 79 -5.11 12.94 6.62
C SER A 79 -5.27 14.34 6.02
N SER A 80 -5.84 14.47 4.83
CA SER A 80 -6.16 15.80 4.27
C SER A 80 -7.32 16.49 5.01
N GLN A 81 -8.29 15.72 5.51
CA GLN A 81 -9.48 16.28 6.16
C GLN A 81 -9.21 16.89 7.55
N ILE A 82 -8.14 16.48 8.24
CA ILE A 82 -7.84 17.04 9.58
C ILE A 82 -7.44 18.50 9.51
N PHE A 83 -6.87 18.96 8.40
CA PHE A 83 -6.44 20.34 8.18
C PHE A 83 -7.44 21.15 7.36
N ASP A 84 -8.60 20.57 6.99
CA ASP A 84 -9.68 21.31 6.31
C ASP A 84 -10.37 22.27 7.29
N ASP A 85 -10.56 23.53 6.88
CA ASP A 85 -11.16 24.58 7.71
C ASP A 85 -12.57 24.18 8.24
N ASN A 86 -13.33 23.42 7.45
CA ASN A 86 -14.63 22.90 7.87
C ASN A 86 -14.57 21.92 9.03
N ASN A 87 -13.37 21.39 9.31
CA ASN A 87 -13.10 20.41 10.37
C ASN A 87 -12.25 21.00 11.51
N SER A 88 -12.15 22.33 11.61
CA SER A 88 -11.31 23.06 12.58
C SER A 88 -11.49 22.61 14.03
N LEU A 89 -12.69 22.21 14.43
CA LEU A 89 -12.96 21.67 15.78
C LEU A 89 -12.21 20.34 16.03
N ALA A 90 -12.05 19.49 15.02
CA ALA A 90 -11.32 18.24 15.15
C ALA A 90 -9.82 18.52 15.34
N LEU A 91 -9.25 19.44 14.56
CA LEU A 91 -7.89 19.87 14.69
C LEU A 91 -7.60 20.51 16.06
N LYS A 92 -8.50 21.41 16.50
CA LYS A 92 -8.42 22.02 17.83
C LYS A 92 -8.42 20.96 18.93
N TYR A 93 -9.37 20.03 18.89
CA TYR A 93 -9.47 18.95 19.88
C TYR A 93 -8.19 18.13 19.99
N ILE A 94 -7.59 17.75 18.86
CA ILE A 94 -6.38 16.91 18.85
C ILE A 94 -5.15 17.68 19.38
N ARG A 95 -5.05 18.98 19.06
CA ARG A 95 -4.00 19.86 19.59
C ARG A 95 -4.13 20.07 21.12
N GLU A 96 -5.34 20.21 21.64
CA GLU A 96 -5.62 20.29 23.08
C GLU A 96 -5.22 18.99 23.83
N ARG A 97 -5.15 17.86 23.12
CA ARG A 97 -4.63 16.58 23.63
C ARG A 97 -3.09 16.46 23.57
N GLY A 98 -2.40 17.52 23.16
CA GLY A 98 -0.94 17.57 23.10
C GLY A 98 -0.32 17.03 21.82
N LEU A 99 -1.11 16.77 20.78
CA LEU A 99 -0.63 16.33 19.48
C LEU A 99 -0.44 17.56 18.58
N ASP A 100 0.81 17.96 18.39
CA ASP A 100 1.15 19.05 17.48
C ASP A 100 1.11 18.62 16.00
N ASP A 101 1.25 19.58 15.11
CA ASP A 101 1.16 19.32 13.66
C ASP A 101 2.28 18.40 13.16
N LYS A 102 3.44 18.36 13.83
CA LYS A 102 4.53 17.45 13.48
C LYS A 102 4.13 16.00 13.78
N ILE A 103 3.53 15.77 14.95
CA ILE A 103 3.04 14.46 15.35
C ILE A 103 1.89 14.04 14.43
N ILE A 104 0.91 14.93 14.19
CA ILE A 104 -0.21 14.66 13.30
C ILE A 104 0.27 14.20 11.91
N ASN A 105 1.23 14.93 11.32
CA ASN A 105 1.79 14.59 10.02
C ASN A 105 2.64 13.31 10.06
N SER A 106 3.50 13.14 11.09
CA SER A 106 4.38 11.96 11.18
C SER A 106 3.63 10.65 11.32
N TYR A 107 2.51 10.67 12.03
CA TYR A 107 1.64 9.51 12.22
C TYR A 107 0.46 9.46 11.25
N GLU A 108 0.41 10.41 10.29
CA GLU A 108 -0.64 10.51 9.27
C GLU A 108 -2.07 10.49 9.87
N ILE A 109 -2.18 11.10 11.07
CA ILE A 109 -3.46 11.18 11.77
C ILE A 109 -4.45 11.99 10.93
N GLY A 110 -5.67 11.50 10.82
CA GLY A 110 -6.69 12.08 9.97
C GLY A 110 -8.01 12.31 10.70
N TYR A 111 -8.95 12.82 9.95
CA TYR A 111 -10.33 13.00 10.40
C TYR A 111 -11.32 12.42 9.39
N ALA A 112 -12.26 11.64 9.87
CA ALA A 112 -13.39 11.15 9.08
C ALA A 112 -14.55 12.16 9.22
N PRO A 113 -14.86 12.95 8.18
CA PRO A 113 -15.92 13.94 8.24
C PRO A 113 -17.31 13.28 8.29
N GLN A 114 -18.32 14.08 8.62
CA GLN A 114 -19.71 13.61 8.61
C GLN A 114 -20.21 13.40 7.18
N GLY A 115 -21.10 12.41 7.01
CA GLY A 115 -21.73 12.05 5.74
C GLY A 115 -20.94 11.01 4.96
N ASN A 116 -21.22 10.88 3.66
CA ASN A 116 -20.61 9.89 2.75
C ASN A 116 -19.55 10.56 1.87
N LYS A 117 -18.60 11.26 2.49
CA LYS A 117 -17.55 11.97 1.75
C LYS A 117 -16.45 11.05 1.26
N LEU A 118 -16.10 10.03 2.06
CA LEU A 118 -15.09 9.04 1.67
C LEU A 118 -15.58 8.17 0.52
N GLU A 119 -16.81 7.65 0.58
CA GLU A 119 -17.41 6.86 -0.49
C GLU A 119 -17.32 7.59 -1.83
N LYS A 120 -17.79 8.86 -1.87
CA LYS A 120 -17.73 9.68 -3.08
C LYS A 120 -16.30 9.89 -3.59
N PHE A 121 -15.38 10.12 -2.67
CA PHE A 121 -13.98 10.28 -3.01
C PHE A 121 -13.37 9.00 -3.60
N LEU A 122 -13.61 7.85 -2.99
CA LEU A 122 -13.13 6.55 -3.46
C LEU A 122 -13.73 6.19 -4.84
N LEU A 123 -15.03 6.48 -5.07
CA LEU A 123 -15.66 6.32 -6.38
C LEU A 123 -14.94 7.18 -7.45
N SER A 124 -14.61 8.43 -7.13
CA SER A 124 -13.87 9.31 -8.04
C SER A 124 -12.46 8.80 -8.38
N LYS A 125 -11.90 7.92 -7.54
CA LYS A 125 -10.61 7.23 -7.76
C LYS A 125 -10.77 5.86 -8.42
N GLY A 126 -12.00 5.48 -8.82
CA GLY A 126 -12.28 4.21 -9.50
C GLY A 126 -12.35 2.99 -8.57
N VAL A 127 -12.43 3.20 -7.25
CA VAL A 127 -12.59 2.09 -6.28
C VAL A 127 -14.04 1.65 -6.27
N SER A 128 -14.30 0.36 -6.46
CA SER A 128 -15.66 -0.19 -6.44
C SER A 128 -16.22 -0.33 -5.01
N HIS A 129 -17.55 -0.31 -4.86
CA HIS A 129 -18.21 -0.54 -3.58
C HIS A 129 -17.85 -1.89 -2.94
N GLU A 130 -17.62 -2.94 -3.77
CA GLU A 130 -17.15 -4.24 -3.28
C GLU A 130 -15.82 -4.09 -2.54
N ILE A 131 -14.84 -3.44 -3.16
CA ILE A 131 -13.51 -3.23 -2.57
C ILE A 131 -13.61 -2.33 -1.34
N MET A 132 -14.41 -1.27 -1.37
CA MET A 132 -14.61 -0.40 -0.20
C MET A 132 -15.20 -1.17 1.00
N THR A 133 -16.16 -2.06 0.75
CA THR A 133 -16.77 -2.88 1.79
C THR A 133 -15.80 -3.91 2.35
N LEU A 134 -15.01 -4.56 1.48
CA LEU A 134 -13.96 -5.51 1.89
C LEU A 134 -12.84 -4.82 2.66
N ALA A 135 -12.47 -3.60 2.26
CA ALA A 135 -11.53 -2.76 2.99
C ALA A 135 -12.09 -2.23 4.33
N GLY A 136 -13.38 -2.45 4.61
CA GLY A 136 -14.03 -1.98 5.82
C GLY A 136 -14.27 -0.47 5.85
N MET A 137 -14.21 0.21 4.70
CA MET A 137 -14.38 1.67 4.62
C MET A 137 -15.85 2.07 4.49
N THR A 138 -16.65 1.23 3.86
CA THR A 138 -18.10 1.45 3.72
C THR A 138 -18.90 0.27 4.27
N ILE A 139 -20.16 0.54 4.58
CA ILE A 139 -21.16 -0.44 5.01
C ILE A 139 -22.30 -0.38 4.01
N LYS A 140 -22.79 -1.55 3.58
CA LYS A 140 -24.01 -1.67 2.78
C LYS A 140 -25.22 -1.54 3.68
N ASP A 141 -26.18 -0.70 3.31
CA ASP A 141 -27.47 -0.60 4.00
C ASP A 141 -28.35 -1.79 3.63
N GLU A 142 -28.64 -2.66 4.58
CA GLU A 142 -29.46 -3.87 4.34
C GLU A 142 -30.90 -3.54 3.96
N ASN A 143 -31.41 -2.36 4.35
CA ASN A 143 -32.77 -1.95 4.11
C ASN A 143 -32.97 -1.21 2.78
N LYS A 144 -31.88 -0.86 2.10
CA LYS A 144 -31.93 -0.10 0.84
C LYS A 144 -31.00 -0.75 -0.18
N LYS A 145 -31.59 -1.13 -1.31
CA LYS A 145 -30.84 -1.68 -2.44
C LYS A 145 -29.81 -0.63 -2.93
N ASP A 146 -28.55 -1.08 -3.05
CA ASP A 146 -27.43 -0.28 -3.57
C ASP A 146 -27.12 1.03 -2.82
N ASN A 147 -27.49 1.09 -1.54
CA ASN A 147 -27.13 2.20 -0.66
C ASN A 147 -25.94 1.80 0.23
N PHE A 148 -24.88 2.60 0.15
CA PHE A 148 -23.67 2.44 0.96
C PHE A 148 -23.43 3.71 1.76
N TYR A 149 -22.78 3.59 2.91
CA TYR A 149 -22.41 4.73 3.72
C TYR A 149 -21.04 4.53 4.37
N ASP A 150 -20.37 5.65 4.63
CA ASP A 150 -19.05 5.66 5.27
C ASP A 150 -19.12 4.99 6.65
N ARG A 151 -18.25 4.01 6.91
CA ARG A 151 -18.13 3.35 8.21
C ARG A 151 -17.66 4.34 9.28
N PHE A 152 -16.67 5.15 8.94
CA PHE A 152 -16.08 6.13 9.84
C PHE A 152 -16.67 7.50 9.56
N ARG A 153 -17.24 8.13 10.59
CA ARG A 153 -17.88 9.45 10.50
C ARG A 153 -17.68 10.20 11.81
N ASN A 154 -17.36 11.48 11.71
CA ASN A 154 -17.18 12.39 12.85
C ASN A 154 -16.21 11.82 13.91
N ARG A 155 -15.03 11.39 13.50
CA ARG A 155 -14.01 10.84 14.41
C ARG A 155 -12.60 11.05 13.90
N ILE A 156 -11.65 11.09 14.83
CA ILE A 156 -10.22 11.07 14.53
C ILE A 156 -9.84 9.66 14.07
N ILE A 157 -8.97 9.58 13.09
CA ILE A 157 -8.47 8.33 12.50
C ILE A 157 -6.97 8.23 12.76
N PHE A 158 -6.55 7.10 13.30
CA PHE A 158 -5.15 6.71 13.45
C PHE A 158 -4.90 5.52 12.52
N PRO A 159 -4.09 5.67 11.47
CA PRO A 159 -3.81 4.55 10.58
C PRO A 159 -2.93 3.51 11.26
N ILE A 160 -3.28 2.23 11.07
CA ILE A 160 -2.48 1.10 11.54
C ILE A 160 -1.71 0.53 10.36
N ARG A 161 -0.41 0.30 10.54
CA ARG A 161 0.49 -0.26 9.53
C ARG A 161 1.01 -1.64 9.95
N ASP A 162 1.16 -2.51 8.96
CA ASP A 162 1.82 -3.81 9.15
C ASP A 162 3.36 -3.68 9.11
N ILE A 163 4.06 -4.80 9.33
CA ILE A 163 5.53 -4.87 9.28
C ILE A 163 6.13 -4.50 7.92
N ARG A 164 5.32 -4.47 6.85
CA ARG A 164 5.70 -4.04 5.49
C ARG A 164 5.31 -2.59 5.23
N ASN A 165 4.97 -1.85 6.28
CA ASN A 165 4.54 -0.46 6.22
C ASN A 165 3.27 -0.20 5.39
N ARG A 166 2.41 -1.21 5.17
CA ARG A 166 1.13 -1.08 4.47
C ARG A 166 0.04 -0.72 5.47
N VAL A 167 -0.87 0.18 5.08
CA VAL A 167 -2.06 0.49 5.89
C VAL A 167 -2.97 -0.75 5.91
N VAL A 168 -3.35 -1.21 7.10
CA VAL A 168 -4.20 -2.39 7.33
C VAL A 168 -5.46 -2.06 8.14
N GLY A 169 -5.57 -0.86 8.68
CA GLY A 169 -6.71 -0.39 9.46
C GLY A 169 -6.56 1.07 9.88
#